data_a247b0e7133eaecad9ef4bfb64ac1286
#
_entry.id   a247b0e7133eaecad9ef4bfb64ac1286
#
_cell.length_a   1.000
_cell.length_b   1.000
_cell.length_c   1.000
_cell.angle_alpha   90.00
_cell.angle_beta   90.00
_cell.angle_gamma   90.00
#
_symmetry.space_group_name_H-M   'P 1'
#
loop_
_entity.id
_entity.type
_entity.pdbx_description
1 polymer ?
#
loop_
_entity_poly.entity_id
_entity_poly.type
_entity_poly.pdbx_seq_one_letter_code
_entity_poly.pdbx_strand_id
1 'polypeptide(L)'
;MIMIMKAKKLNPTLWRTCRVLMNEIRLRLLWAVVANADRLNVTGIARLLGIPQPVATNGLRALQSRGLIGVRRERYSVYYNLSEDRSLPSATRLRDAFVSYFESRELPPSWTDEIMVQLKAFTHFNRLAMLRRLAQGEATKAELEKSAGVVVKTVEHHLHYLARAGLVVGRSGDAGLGVYRLVPQTHPVICELLRQATGGEQSYFNVGTGSEKNLRLIHDKNGNRGFVTKKQVPIYD
;
A
#
# COMPACT_ATOMS: atom_id res chain seq x y z
N MET A 1 2.32 -36.56 -13.53
CA MET A 1 2.44 -35.36 -14.42
C MET A 1 1.92 -34.15 -13.63
N ILE A 2 2.82 -33.45 -12.92
CA ILE A 2 2.48 -32.34 -12.04
C ILE A 2 2.24 -31.13 -12.96
N MET A 3 0.98 -30.73 -13.07
CA MET A 3 0.56 -29.54 -13.79
C MET A 3 1.06 -28.31 -12.99
N ILE A 4 2.20 -27.78 -13.37
CA ILE A 4 2.69 -26.50 -12.86
C ILE A 4 1.73 -25.45 -13.41
N MET A 5 0.73 -25.07 -12.59
CA MET A 5 -0.09 -23.87 -12.87
C MET A 5 0.88 -22.70 -13.03
N LYS A 6 1.03 -22.21 -14.28
CA LYS A 6 1.75 -20.96 -14.57
C LYS A 6 1.17 -19.89 -13.67
N ALA A 7 1.89 -19.53 -12.60
CA ALA A 7 1.54 -18.40 -11.78
C ALA A 7 1.33 -17.21 -12.72
N LYS A 8 0.10 -16.67 -12.79
CA LYS A 8 -0.20 -15.42 -13.51
C LYS A 8 0.87 -14.42 -13.07
N LYS A 9 1.68 -13.93 -14.02
CA LYS A 9 2.84 -13.07 -13.75
C LYS A 9 2.41 -11.96 -12.80
N LEU A 10 2.88 -12.05 -11.55
CA LEU A 10 2.80 -10.97 -10.58
C LEU A 10 3.36 -9.71 -11.26
N ASN A 11 2.62 -8.58 -11.20
CA ASN A 11 3.11 -7.34 -11.76
C ASN A 11 4.51 -7.06 -11.19
N PRO A 12 5.60 -7.29 -11.95
CA PRO A 12 6.97 -7.24 -11.42
C PRO A 12 7.36 -5.81 -11.03
N THR A 13 6.52 -4.84 -11.34
CA THR A 13 6.74 -3.43 -11.06
C THR A 13 6.21 -3.00 -9.70
N LEU A 14 5.13 -3.60 -9.18
CA LEU A 14 4.49 -3.17 -7.93
C LEU A 14 5.46 -3.16 -6.73
N TRP A 15 6.10 -4.29 -6.43
CA TRP A 15 7.02 -4.36 -5.29
C TRP A 15 8.24 -3.45 -5.44
N ARG A 16 8.71 -3.22 -6.70
CA ARG A 16 9.80 -2.27 -6.99
C ARG A 16 9.34 -0.84 -6.78
N THR A 17 8.13 -0.49 -7.19
CA THR A 17 7.54 0.82 -6.96
C THR A 17 7.37 1.08 -5.46
N CYS A 18 6.83 0.12 -4.71
CA CYS A 18 6.74 0.23 -3.26
C CYS A 18 8.11 0.39 -2.59
N ARG A 19 9.16 -0.28 -3.08
CA ARG A 19 10.53 -0.06 -2.59
C ARG A 19 11.06 1.35 -2.87
N VAL A 20 10.70 1.96 -3.99
CA VAL A 20 11.05 3.36 -4.25
C VAL A 20 10.31 4.29 -3.30
N LEU A 21 9.03 4.04 -3.05
CA LEU A 21 8.19 4.81 -2.11
C LEU A 21 8.56 4.60 -0.63
N MET A 22 9.21 3.49 -0.28
CA MET A 22 9.72 3.20 1.07
C MET A 22 10.93 4.09 1.43
N ASN A 23 10.76 5.39 1.31
CA ASN A 23 11.75 6.39 1.66
C ASN A 23 11.03 7.71 1.95
N GLU A 24 11.23 8.25 3.15
CA GLU A 24 10.57 9.46 3.64
C GLU A 24 10.75 10.65 2.67
N ILE A 25 11.99 10.90 2.24
CA ILE A 25 12.30 12.01 1.34
C ILE A 25 11.52 11.87 0.02
N ARG A 26 11.42 10.66 -0.54
CA ARG A 26 10.68 10.44 -1.79
C ARG A 26 9.17 10.61 -1.61
N LEU A 27 8.62 10.21 -0.48
CA LEU A 27 7.21 10.48 -0.15
C LEU A 27 6.96 11.98 -0.03
N ARG A 28 7.83 12.72 0.67
CA ARG A 28 7.75 14.18 0.78
C ARG A 28 7.94 14.87 -0.58
N LEU A 29 8.82 14.35 -1.45
CA LEU A 29 8.98 14.83 -2.82
C LEU A 29 7.72 14.59 -3.65
N LEU A 30 7.08 13.43 -3.55
CA LEU A 30 5.82 13.13 -4.23
C LEU A 30 4.72 14.10 -3.76
N TRP A 31 4.60 14.31 -2.45
CA TRP A 31 3.68 15.30 -1.88
C TRP A 31 3.97 16.72 -2.42
N ALA A 32 5.23 17.16 -2.44
CA ALA A 32 5.60 18.49 -2.93
C ALA A 32 5.26 18.66 -4.42
N VAL A 33 5.40 17.62 -5.24
CA VAL A 33 4.99 17.66 -6.66
C VAL A 33 3.47 17.75 -6.77
N VAL A 34 2.71 16.99 -5.96
CA VAL A 34 1.23 17.06 -5.95
C VAL A 34 0.76 18.47 -5.53
N ALA A 35 1.31 18.99 -4.44
CA ALA A 35 0.89 20.30 -3.90
C ALA A 35 1.29 21.48 -4.80
N ASN A 36 2.30 21.34 -5.66
CA ASN A 36 2.86 22.42 -6.47
C ASN A 36 3.03 22.04 -7.95
N ALA A 37 2.10 21.25 -8.50
CA ALA A 37 2.19 20.76 -9.87
C ALA A 37 2.55 21.89 -10.87
N ASP A 38 3.61 21.67 -11.65
CA ASP A 38 4.15 22.58 -12.65
C ASP A 38 4.63 23.98 -12.17
N ARG A 39 4.49 24.29 -10.87
CA ARG A 39 4.86 25.60 -10.34
C ARG A 39 6.31 25.70 -9.86
N LEU A 40 6.86 24.61 -9.36
CA LEU A 40 8.21 24.57 -8.82
C LEU A 40 9.13 23.71 -9.68
N ASN A 41 10.31 24.25 -9.99
CA ASN A 41 11.43 23.46 -10.52
C ASN A 41 12.12 22.68 -9.39
N VAL A 42 13.12 21.87 -9.74
CA VAL A 42 13.85 21.03 -8.78
C VAL A 42 14.44 21.86 -7.61
N THR A 43 14.99 23.04 -7.91
CA THR A 43 15.57 23.93 -6.90
C THR A 43 14.50 24.45 -5.94
N GLY A 44 13.32 24.84 -6.47
CA GLY A 44 12.17 25.27 -5.66
C GLY A 44 11.67 24.17 -4.74
N ILE A 45 11.54 22.94 -5.25
CA ILE A 45 11.12 21.76 -4.45
C ILE A 45 12.17 21.45 -3.37
N ALA A 46 13.46 21.48 -3.70
CA ALA A 46 14.54 21.23 -2.74
C ALA A 46 14.51 22.27 -1.59
N ARG A 47 14.31 23.55 -1.92
CA ARG A 47 14.16 24.63 -0.94
C ARG A 47 12.91 24.46 -0.08
N LEU A 48 11.76 24.13 -0.67
CA LEU A 48 10.51 23.89 0.05
C LEU A 48 10.66 22.80 1.11
N LEU A 49 11.40 21.73 0.79
CA LEU A 49 11.59 20.59 1.68
C LEU A 49 12.82 20.72 2.60
N GLY A 50 13.64 21.75 2.45
CA GLY A 50 14.86 21.93 3.23
C GLY A 50 15.92 20.85 2.97
N ILE A 51 16.01 20.30 1.73
CA ILE A 51 16.94 19.24 1.37
C ILE A 51 17.92 19.70 0.28
N PRO A 52 19.13 19.09 0.19
CA PRO A 52 20.08 19.40 -0.89
C PRO A 52 19.48 19.10 -2.27
N GLN A 53 19.73 19.96 -3.25
CA GLN A 53 19.24 19.82 -4.63
C GLN A 53 19.62 18.47 -5.28
N PRO A 54 20.84 17.92 -5.10
CA PRO A 54 21.16 16.58 -5.61
C PRO A 54 20.27 15.48 -5.05
N VAL A 55 19.92 15.56 -3.76
CA VAL A 55 18.99 14.61 -3.10
C VAL A 55 17.59 14.71 -3.72
N ALA A 56 17.07 15.94 -3.90
CA ALA A 56 15.80 16.17 -4.58
C ALA A 56 15.82 15.61 -6.01
N THR A 57 16.87 15.91 -6.79
CA THR A 57 17.04 15.42 -8.17
C THR A 57 17.00 13.90 -8.24
N ASN A 58 17.77 13.22 -7.40
CA ASN A 58 17.81 11.76 -7.37
C ASN A 58 16.48 11.14 -6.95
N GLY A 59 15.83 11.72 -5.94
CA GLY A 59 14.52 11.27 -5.48
C GLY A 59 13.43 11.42 -6.56
N LEU A 60 13.38 12.58 -7.21
CA LEU A 60 12.42 12.88 -8.29
C LEU A 60 12.65 11.96 -9.51
N ARG A 61 13.90 11.73 -9.92
CA ARG A 61 14.23 10.76 -10.98
C ARG A 61 13.78 9.34 -10.62
N ALA A 62 13.94 8.94 -9.36
CA ALA A 62 13.46 7.64 -8.90
C ALA A 62 11.94 7.51 -8.97
N LEU A 63 11.17 8.54 -8.61
CA LEU A 63 9.71 8.58 -8.75
C LEU A 63 9.28 8.56 -10.22
N GLN A 64 9.95 9.38 -11.06
CA GLN A 64 9.72 9.42 -12.51
C GLN A 64 9.97 8.06 -13.17
N SER A 65 11.05 7.36 -12.81
CA SER A 65 11.36 6.03 -13.35
C SER A 65 10.32 4.96 -13.03
N ARG A 66 9.38 5.25 -12.12
CA ARG A 66 8.22 4.40 -11.78
C ARG A 66 6.92 4.91 -12.40
N GLY A 67 6.96 5.97 -13.19
CA GLY A 67 5.77 6.57 -13.79
C GLY A 67 4.84 7.27 -12.79
N LEU A 68 5.33 7.57 -11.57
CA LEU A 68 4.54 8.24 -10.54
C LEU A 68 4.43 9.74 -10.79
N ILE A 69 5.40 10.33 -11.47
CA ILE A 69 5.44 11.74 -11.86
C ILE A 69 5.99 11.88 -13.27
N GLY A 70 5.52 12.88 -14.00
CA GLY A 70 6.04 13.29 -15.29
C GLY A 70 7.15 14.34 -15.16
N VAL A 71 7.80 14.64 -16.29
CA VAL A 71 8.83 15.66 -16.35
C VAL A 71 8.61 16.58 -17.55
N ARG A 72 8.75 17.89 -17.34
CA ARG A 72 8.74 18.92 -18.38
C ARG A 72 10.05 19.72 -18.29
N ARG A 73 10.69 19.90 -19.43
CA ARG A 73 11.93 20.68 -19.52
C ARG A 73 11.63 21.99 -20.25
N GLU A 74 12.02 23.08 -19.62
CA GLU A 74 11.92 24.42 -20.20
C GLU A 74 13.26 25.13 -20.09
N ARG A 75 13.90 25.39 -21.22
CA ARG A 75 15.24 26.00 -21.29
C ARG A 75 16.22 25.29 -20.34
N TYR A 76 16.61 25.95 -19.25
CA TYR A 76 17.57 25.45 -18.26
C TYR A 76 16.90 24.86 -17.01
N SER A 77 15.57 24.79 -16.97
CA SER A 77 14.82 24.33 -15.80
C SER A 77 14.09 23.02 -16.05
N VAL A 78 14.05 22.18 -15.03
CA VAL A 78 13.32 20.91 -15.01
C VAL A 78 12.18 21.02 -14.02
N TYR A 79 10.97 20.84 -14.52
CA TYR A 79 9.72 20.81 -13.75
C TYR A 79 9.19 19.39 -13.69
N TYR A 80 8.60 19.04 -12.56
CA TYR A 80 7.92 17.76 -12.38
C TYR A 80 6.43 18.00 -12.22
N ASN A 81 5.64 17.10 -12.81
CA ASN A 81 4.19 17.23 -12.87
C ASN A 81 3.49 15.87 -12.73
N LEU A 82 2.16 15.90 -12.81
CA LEU A 82 1.29 14.74 -12.70
C LEU A 82 0.82 14.23 -14.08
N SER A 83 1.59 14.47 -15.15
CA SER A 83 1.23 13.96 -16.47
C SER A 83 1.13 12.44 -16.47
N GLU A 84 0.14 11.93 -17.19
CA GLU A 84 -0.07 10.50 -17.33
C GLU A 84 1.03 9.84 -18.16
N ASP A 85 1.54 8.73 -17.65
CA ASP A 85 2.27 7.78 -18.47
C ASP A 85 1.30 6.69 -18.95
N ARG A 86 0.80 6.84 -20.17
CA ARG A 86 -0.15 5.89 -20.78
C ARG A 86 0.42 4.48 -20.91
N SER A 87 1.73 4.32 -20.91
CA SER A 87 2.41 3.02 -20.94
C SER A 87 2.36 2.29 -19.58
N LEU A 88 2.10 3.01 -18.48
CA LEU A 88 2.08 2.50 -17.12
C LEU A 88 0.79 2.85 -16.35
N PRO A 89 -0.39 2.34 -16.77
CA PRO A 89 -1.67 2.69 -16.15
C PRO A 89 -1.74 2.38 -14.64
N SER A 90 -0.99 1.39 -14.17
CA SER A 90 -0.92 1.04 -12.74
C SER A 90 -0.19 2.11 -11.92
N ALA A 91 0.82 2.77 -12.49
CA ALA A 91 1.53 3.87 -11.84
C ALA A 91 0.64 5.12 -11.75
N THR A 92 -0.09 5.43 -12.83
CA THR A 92 -1.07 6.52 -12.87
C THR A 92 -2.12 6.35 -11.76
N ARG A 93 -2.76 5.19 -11.65
CA ARG A 93 -3.75 4.93 -10.59
C ARG A 93 -3.17 5.03 -9.18
N LEU A 94 -1.94 4.54 -8.97
CA LEU A 94 -1.28 4.67 -7.66
C LEU A 94 -0.97 6.13 -7.33
N ARG A 95 -0.50 6.91 -8.31
CA ARG A 95 -0.31 8.36 -8.16
C ARG A 95 -1.62 9.04 -7.78
N ASP A 96 -2.72 8.74 -8.50
CA ASP A 96 -4.02 9.37 -8.25
C ASP A 96 -4.57 9.01 -6.87
N ALA A 97 -4.29 7.80 -6.38
CA ALA A 97 -4.58 7.42 -5.01
C ALA A 97 -3.75 8.24 -3.98
N PHE A 98 -2.49 8.57 -4.29
CA PHE A 98 -1.70 9.49 -3.46
C PHE A 98 -2.23 10.93 -3.53
N VAL A 99 -2.64 11.40 -4.71
CA VAL A 99 -3.28 12.72 -4.86
C VAL A 99 -4.52 12.79 -3.95
N SER A 100 -5.44 11.82 -4.09
CA SER A 100 -6.62 11.73 -3.24
C SER A 100 -6.29 11.67 -1.74
N TYR A 101 -5.25 10.96 -1.35
CA TYR A 101 -4.80 10.89 0.04
C TYR A 101 -4.28 12.24 0.54
N PHE A 102 -3.51 12.96 -0.25
CA PHE A 102 -2.93 14.25 0.13
C PHE A 102 -3.96 15.39 0.17
N GLU A 103 -5.02 15.30 -0.64
CA GLU A 103 -6.09 16.29 -0.70
C GLU A 103 -7.21 16.06 0.31
N SER A 104 -7.40 14.82 0.76
CA SER A 104 -8.57 14.44 1.57
C SER A 104 -8.51 14.87 3.01
N ARG A 105 -7.34 15.26 3.52
CA ARG A 105 -7.14 15.63 4.93
C ARG A 105 -5.86 16.40 5.17
N GLU A 106 -5.80 17.09 6.30
CA GLU A 106 -4.56 17.61 6.85
C GLU A 106 -3.65 16.43 7.25
N LEU A 107 -2.40 16.43 6.76
CA LEU A 107 -1.46 15.35 7.00
C LEU A 107 -0.80 15.52 8.38
N PRO A 108 -0.89 14.52 9.28
CA PRO A 108 -0.18 14.59 10.55
C PRO A 108 1.34 14.56 10.31
N PRO A 109 2.17 15.08 11.23
CA PRO A 109 3.64 15.05 11.09
C PRO A 109 4.20 13.65 10.85
N SER A 110 3.54 12.60 11.37
CA SER A 110 3.93 11.18 11.25
C SER A 110 3.46 10.49 9.98
N TRP A 111 2.80 11.20 9.05
CA TRP A 111 2.15 10.57 7.89
C TRP A 111 3.09 9.68 7.04
N THR A 112 4.37 10.08 6.94
CA THR A 112 5.36 9.29 6.19
C THR A 112 5.64 7.96 6.85
N ASP A 113 5.75 7.92 8.19
CA ASP A 113 6.00 6.69 8.94
C ASP A 113 4.81 5.74 8.84
N GLU A 114 3.59 6.27 8.97
CA GLU A 114 2.36 5.50 8.85
C GLU A 114 2.26 4.83 7.47
N ILE A 115 2.46 5.60 6.41
CA ILE A 115 2.43 5.09 5.04
C ILE A 115 3.57 4.11 4.75
N MET A 116 4.78 4.33 5.29
CA MET A 116 5.91 3.42 5.13
C MET A 116 5.67 2.06 5.79
N VAL A 117 5.04 2.01 6.96
CA VAL A 117 4.63 0.76 7.60
C VAL A 117 3.73 -0.06 6.68
N GLN A 118 2.76 0.60 6.05
CA GLN A 118 1.82 -0.04 5.13
C GLN A 118 2.51 -0.44 3.81
N LEU A 119 3.30 0.46 3.20
CA LEU A 119 4.05 0.18 1.98
C LEU A 119 4.98 -1.03 2.12
N LYS A 120 5.55 -1.24 3.30
CA LYS A 120 6.44 -2.38 3.58
C LYS A 120 5.78 -3.72 3.30
N ALA A 121 4.47 -3.84 3.48
CA ALA A 121 3.71 -5.03 3.16
C ALA A 121 3.80 -5.42 1.66
N PHE A 122 3.97 -4.44 0.78
CA PHE A 122 3.98 -4.63 -0.67
C PHE A 122 5.39 -4.68 -1.28
N THR A 123 6.46 -4.61 -0.48
CA THR A 123 7.85 -4.56 -0.97
C THR A 123 8.48 -5.92 -1.25
N HIS A 124 7.73 -7.01 -1.16
CA HIS A 124 8.25 -8.37 -1.35
C HIS A 124 7.27 -9.24 -2.13
N PHE A 125 7.76 -9.98 -3.14
CA PHE A 125 6.90 -10.79 -4.01
C PHE A 125 6.14 -11.90 -3.25
N ASN A 126 6.74 -12.53 -2.23
CA ASN A 126 6.07 -13.54 -1.42
C ASN A 126 4.85 -12.96 -0.69
N ARG A 127 4.95 -11.73 -0.14
CA ARG A 127 3.80 -11.05 0.48
C ARG A 127 2.70 -10.76 -0.54
N LEU A 128 3.06 -10.37 -1.77
CA LEU A 128 2.07 -10.19 -2.84
C LEU A 128 1.39 -11.51 -3.22
N ALA A 129 2.12 -12.62 -3.25
CA ALA A 129 1.54 -13.94 -3.49
C ALA A 129 0.58 -14.35 -2.36
N MET A 130 0.95 -14.11 -1.10
CA MET A 130 0.09 -14.36 0.06
C MET A 130 -1.17 -13.48 0.03
N LEU A 131 -1.05 -12.18 -0.24
CA LEU A 131 -2.19 -11.26 -0.39
C LEU A 131 -3.14 -11.73 -1.51
N ARG A 132 -2.60 -12.19 -2.64
CA ARG A 132 -3.39 -12.75 -3.74
C ARG A 132 -4.14 -14.02 -3.34
N ARG A 133 -3.52 -14.93 -2.56
CA ARG A 133 -4.20 -16.12 -2.04
C ARG A 133 -5.31 -15.71 -1.06
N LEU A 134 -5.04 -14.77 -0.16
CA LEU A 134 -6.01 -14.28 0.82
C LEU A 134 -7.18 -13.51 0.19
N ALA A 135 -7.00 -12.94 -0.99
CA ALA A 135 -8.08 -12.32 -1.75
C ALA A 135 -9.10 -13.34 -2.31
N GLN A 136 -8.75 -14.61 -2.37
CA GLN A 136 -9.64 -15.70 -2.77
C GLN A 136 -10.45 -16.27 -1.59
N GLY A 137 -10.18 -15.81 -0.38
CA GLY A 137 -10.80 -16.24 0.86
C GLY A 137 -9.79 -16.52 1.96
N GLU A 138 -10.28 -16.95 3.11
CA GLU A 138 -9.44 -17.32 4.24
C GLU A 138 -8.43 -18.41 3.86
N ALA A 139 -7.27 -18.39 4.52
CA ALA A 139 -6.20 -19.34 4.26
C ALA A 139 -5.45 -19.73 5.54
N THR A 140 -5.06 -20.99 5.62
CA THR A 140 -4.14 -21.52 6.63
C THR A 140 -2.68 -21.16 6.30
N LYS A 141 -1.77 -21.32 7.29
CA LYS A 141 -0.33 -21.16 7.03
C LYS A 141 0.17 -22.07 5.92
N ALA A 142 -0.29 -23.32 5.89
CA ALA A 142 0.11 -24.31 4.87
C ALA A 142 -0.32 -23.89 3.44
N GLU A 143 -1.50 -23.33 3.29
CA GLU A 143 -1.96 -22.81 2.00
C GLU A 143 -1.17 -21.57 1.57
N LEU A 144 -0.81 -20.71 2.53
CA LEU A 144 0.04 -19.54 2.27
C LEU A 144 1.47 -19.95 1.91
N GLU A 145 2.02 -20.99 2.56
CA GLU A 145 3.30 -21.61 2.23
C GLU A 145 3.32 -22.08 0.77
N LYS A 146 2.31 -22.88 0.39
CA LYS A 146 2.15 -23.36 -0.97
C LYS A 146 2.01 -22.24 -1.99
N SER A 147 1.24 -21.20 -1.68
CA SER A 147 0.99 -20.07 -2.60
C SER A 147 2.21 -19.17 -2.79
N ALA A 148 3.03 -19.00 -1.76
CA ALA A 148 4.22 -18.17 -1.78
C ALA A 148 5.49 -18.93 -2.18
N GLY A 149 5.46 -20.28 -2.18
CA GLY A 149 6.60 -21.13 -2.48
C GLY A 149 7.74 -21.01 -1.46
N VAL A 150 7.40 -20.85 -0.17
CA VAL A 150 8.37 -20.64 0.93
C VAL A 150 8.02 -21.53 2.12
N VAL A 151 8.96 -21.77 3.02
CA VAL A 151 8.75 -22.55 4.23
C VAL A 151 7.94 -21.82 5.30
N VAL A 152 7.26 -22.55 6.19
CA VAL A 152 6.34 -22.02 7.25
C VAL A 152 6.97 -20.88 8.05
N LYS A 153 8.22 -21.01 8.48
CA LYS A 153 8.92 -19.95 9.24
C LYS A 153 9.00 -18.63 8.47
N THR A 154 9.16 -18.70 7.16
CA THR A 154 9.17 -17.51 6.27
C THR A 154 7.76 -16.95 6.11
N VAL A 155 6.72 -17.80 6.07
CA VAL A 155 5.31 -17.36 6.07
C VAL A 155 5.00 -16.56 7.33
N GLU A 156 5.39 -17.04 8.52
CA GLU A 156 5.18 -16.34 9.79
C GLU A 156 5.85 -14.96 9.80
N HIS A 157 7.09 -14.87 9.32
CA HIS A 157 7.78 -13.60 9.16
C HIS A 157 7.04 -12.64 8.23
N HIS A 158 6.53 -13.12 7.10
CA HIS A 158 5.75 -12.30 6.17
C HIS A 158 4.39 -11.91 6.74
N LEU A 159 3.69 -12.83 7.43
CA LEU A 159 2.43 -12.53 8.11
C LEU A 159 2.59 -11.45 9.16
N HIS A 160 3.70 -11.44 9.91
CA HIS A 160 4.01 -10.37 10.86
C HIS A 160 3.99 -8.98 10.20
N TYR A 161 4.61 -8.83 9.01
CA TYR A 161 4.58 -7.55 8.29
C TYR A 161 3.18 -7.20 7.77
N LEU A 162 2.43 -8.18 7.28
CA LEU A 162 1.07 -7.97 6.78
C LEU A 162 0.11 -7.58 7.91
N ALA A 163 0.24 -8.23 9.07
CA ALA A 163 -0.55 -7.92 10.27
C ALA A 163 -0.18 -6.54 10.84
N ARG A 164 1.12 -6.22 10.93
CA ARG A 164 1.59 -4.90 11.38
C ARG A 164 1.10 -3.76 10.48
N ALA A 165 0.94 -4.03 9.19
CA ALA A 165 0.37 -3.08 8.23
C ALA A 165 -1.18 -3.01 8.30
N GLY A 166 -1.83 -3.79 9.17
CA GLY A 166 -3.28 -3.84 9.28
C GLY A 166 -3.99 -4.53 8.11
N LEU A 167 -3.26 -5.29 7.28
CA LEU A 167 -3.82 -5.90 6.07
C LEU A 167 -4.38 -7.31 6.31
N VAL A 168 -3.88 -8.00 7.34
CA VAL A 168 -4.22 -9.39 7.62
C VAL A 168 -4.48 -9.57 9.10
N VAL A 169 -5.50 -10.34 9.43
CA VAL A 169 -5.79 -10.81 10.78
C VAL A 169 -5.86 -12.32 10.80
N GLY A 170 -5.30 -12.90 11.88
CA GLY A 170 -5.40 -14.34 12.16
C GLY A 170 -6.46 -14.60 13.21
N ARG A 171 -7.15 -15.74 13.11
CA ARG A 171 -8.03 -16.30 14.14
C ARG A 171 -7.70 -17.78 14.37
N SER A 172 -8.01 -18.30 15.55
CA SER A 172 -7.99 -19.74 15.78
C SER A 172 -9.14 -20.36 14.98
N GLY A 173 -8.84 -21.39 14.16
CA GLY A 173 -9.84 -22.18 13.46
C GLY A 173 -10.39 -23.29 14.36
N ASP A 174 -11.47 -23.93 13.93
CA ASP A 174 -12.19 -24.97 14.67
C ASP A 174 -11.34 -26.21 15.00
N ALA A 175 -10.25 -26.44 14.27
CA ALA A 175 -9.28 -27.53 14.50
C ALA A 175 -7.97 -27.07 15.16
N GLY A 176 -7.95 -25.89 15.81
CA GLY A 176 -6.71 -25.30 16.36
C GLY A 176 -5.73 -24.77 15.32
N LEU A 177 -6.04 -24.90 14.03
CA LEU A 177 -5.25 -24.37 12.93
C LEU A 177 -5.53 -22.87 12.77
N GLY A 178 -4.48 -22.04 12.85
CA GLY A 178 -4.62 -20.59 12.61
C GLY A 178 -5.04 -20.31 11.17
N VAL A 179 -6.14 -19.58 11.02
CA VAL A 179 -6.70 -19.15 9.74
C VAL A 179 -6.50 -17.65 9.60
N TYR A 180 -6.12 -17.18 8.42
CA TYR A 180 -5.82 -15.80 8.11
C TYR A 180 -6.78 -15.25 7.06
N ARG A 181 -7.18 -13.99 7.20
CA ARG A 181 -8.01 -13.28 6.23
C ARG A 181 -7.52 -11.86 6.00
N LEU A 182 -7.89 -11.28 4.86
CA LEU A 182 -7.69 -9.86 4.59
C LEU A 182 -8.62 -9.00 5.47
N VAL A 183 -8.11 -7.85 5.87
CA VAL A 183 -8.87 -6.81 6.54
C VAL A 183 -9.32 -5.79 5.50
N PRO A 184 -10.62 -5.43 5.43
CA PRO A 184 -11.10 -4.37 4.56
C PRO A 184 -10.36 -3.06 4.82
N GLN A 185 -10.03 -2.34 3.75
CA GLN A 185 -9.25 -1.10 3.80
C GLN A 185 -10.08 0.06 3.27
N THR A 186 -9.85 1.25 3.85
CA THR A 186 -10.48 2.51 3.42
C THR A 186 -9.45 3.54 2.92
N HIS A 187 -8.17 3.33 3.23
CA HIS A 187 -7.08 4.22 2.83
C HIS A 187 -6.85 4.13 1.31
N PRO A 188 -6.98 5.23 0.53
CA PRO A 188 -7.00 5.18 -0.94
C PRO A 188 -5.75 4.52 -1.53
N VAL A 189 -4.56 4.85 -1.01
CA VAL A 189 -3.30 4.26 -1.47
C VAL A 189 -3.26 2.76 -1.21
N ILE A 190 -3.72 2.30 -0.04
CA ILE A 190 -3.70 0.89 0.33
C ILE A 190 -4.73 0.08 -0.46
N CYS A 191 -5.91 0.65 -0.70
CA CYS A 191 -6.92 0.06 -1.58
C CYS A 191 -6.33 -0.16 -2.99
N GLU A 192 -5.67 0.84 -3.58
CA GLU A 192 -5.06 0.72 -4.90
C GLU A 192 -3.91 -0.30 -4.91
N LEU A 193 -3.05 -0.32 -3.89
CA LEU A 193 -1.98 -1.31 -3.76
C LEU A 193 -2.51 -2.74 -3.64
N LEU A 194 -3.55 -2.96 -2.84
CA LEU A 194 -4.24 -4.26 -2.73
C LEU A 194 -4.85 -4.66 -4.07
N ARG A 195 -5.56 -3.75 -4.74
CA ARG A 195 -6.15 -4.01 -6.06
C ARG A 195 -5.09 -4.46 -7.08
N GLN A 196 -3.92 -3.80 -7.10
CA GLN A 196 -2.81 -4.20 -7.97
C GLN A 196 -2.18 -5.54 -7.55
N ALA A 197 -2.07 -5.81 -6.26
CA ALA A 197 -1.50 -7.05 -5.73
C ALA A 197 -2.41 -8.26 -6.02
N THR A 198 -3.72 -8.09 -5.92
CA THR A 198 -4.71 -9.18 -6.03
C THR A 198 -5.22 -9.38 -7.46
N GLY A 199 -4.95 -8.46 -8.37
CA GLY A 199 -5.40 -8.53 -9.76
C GLY A 199 -6.80 -7.96 -10.01
N GLY A 200 -7.30 -7.13 -9.06
CA GLY A 200 -8.55 -6.39 -9.23
C GLY A 200 -9.82 -7.08 -8.71
N GLU A 201 -9.69 -8.17 -7.95
CA GLU A 201 -10.84 -8.78 -7.28
C GLU A 201 -11.45 -7.80 -6.26
N GLN A 202 -12.71 -7.40 -6.50
CA GLN A 202 -13.34 -6.21 -5.92
C GLN A 202 -13.91 -6.37 -4.50
N SER A 203 -13.96 -7.57 -3.92
CA SER A 203 -14.72 -7.84 -2.69
C SER A 203 -14.13 -7.24 -1.39
N TYR A 204 -12.95 -6.65 -1.44
CA TYR A 204 -12.25 -6.13 -0.25
C TYR A 204 -12.10 -4.60 -0.22
N PHE A 205 -12.72 -3.89 -1.18
CA PHE A 205 -12.63 -2.45 -1.29
C PHE A 205 -13.96 -1.81 -0.89
N ASN A 206 -14.08 -1.35 0.34
CA ASN A 206 -15.11 -0.37 0.68
C ASN A 206 -14.67 0.99 0.16
N VAL A 207 -14.92 1.24 -1.13
CA VAL A 207 -14.97 2.60 -1.63
C VAL A 207 -16.21 3.22 -0.99
N GLY A 208 -16.00 4.14 -0.06
CA GLY A 208 -17.06 4.78 0.70
C GLY A 208 -18.07 5.49 -0.20
N THR A 209 -19.17 4.81 -0.47
CA THR A 209 -20.44 5.45 -0.80
C THR A 209 -21.37 5.18 0.38
N GLY A 210 -21.35 6.10 1.34
CA GLY A 210 -22.44 6.35 2.27
C GLY A 210 -22.89 5.16 3.11
N SER A 211 -22.17 4.82 4.16
CA SER A 211 -22.75 4.36 5.45
C SER A 211 -21.65 4.18 6.50
N GLU A 212 -21.02 5.26 6.90
CA GLU A 212 -20.15 5.31 8.09
C GLU A 212 -20.99 5.33 9.37
N LYS A 213 -21.49 4.21 9.83
CA LYS A 213 -22.13 4.24 11.19
C LYS A 213 -21.88 3.04 12.09
N ASN A 214 -21.06 2.03 11.76
CA ASN A 214 -21.06 0.82 12.60
C ASN A 214 -19.70 0.15 12.89
N LEU A 215 -18.56 0.81 12.76
CA LEU A 215 -17.26 0.23 13.13
C LEU A 215 -16.61 1.04 14.26
N ARG A 216 -16.38 0.43 15.41
CA ARG A 216 -15.56 0.98 16.50
C ARG A 216 -14.21 0.29 16.55
N LEU A 217 -13.14 1.08 16.63
CA LEU A 217 -11.80 0.60 16.90
C LEU A 217 -11.73 0.20 18.38
N ILE A 218 -11.34 -1.03 18.66
CA ILE A 218 -11.02 -1.48 20.01
C ILE A 218 -9.57 -1.93 20.08
N HIS A 219 -8.97 -1.72 21.26
CA HIS A 219 -7.67 -2.27 21.59
C HIS A 219 -7.90 -3.45 22.53
N ASP A 220 -7.24 -4.57 22.28
CA ASP A 220 -7.20 -5.66 23.25
C ASP A 220 -6.26 -5.31 24.41
N LYS A 221 -6.29 -6.13 25.47
CA LYS A 221 -5.44 -5.95 26.66
C LYS A 221 -3.94 -6.04 26.36
N ASN A 222 -3.55 -6.46 25.16
CA ASN A 222 -2.18 -6.60 24.69
C ASN A 222 -1.78 -5.51 23.66
N GLY A 223 -2.63 -4.47 23.48
CA GLY A 223 -2.35 -3.34 22.58
C GLY A 223 -2.60 -3.61 21.10
N ASN A 224 -3.18 -4.75 20.74
CA ASN A 224 -3.54 -5.04 19.35
C ASN A 224 -4.81 -4.29 18.95
N ARG A 225 -4.81 -3.72 17.73
CA ARG A 225 -5.96 -2.98 17.17
C ARG A 225 -6.90 -3.91 16.43
N GLY A 226 -8.18 -3.89 16.77
CA GLY A 226 -9.25 -4.62 16.07
C GLY A 226 -10.49 -3.76 15.86
N PHE A 227 -11.34 -4.11 14.89
CA PHE A 227 -12.63 -3.47 14.64
C PHE A 227 -13.77 -4.43 14.97
N VAL A 228 -14.82 -3.93 15.64
CA VAL A 228 -16.06 -4.69 15.94
C VAL A 228 -17.25 -3.96 15.36
N THR A 229 -18.20 -4.72 14.79
CA THR A 229 -19.49 -4.16 14.35
C THR A 229 -20.42 -3.98 15.55
N LYS A 230 -21.18 -2.88 15.56
CA LYS A 230 -22.11 -2.47 16.63
C LYS A 230 -23.22 -3.48 17.00
N LYS A 231 -23.31 -4.62 16.30
CA LYS A 231 -24.36 -5.63 16.49
C LYS A 231 -24.02 -6.78 17.46
N GLN A 232 -22.85 -6.75 18.11
CA GLN A 232 -22.44 -7.82 19.03
C GLN A 232 -21.99 -7.30 20.40
N VAL A 233 -22.79 -6.46 21.02
CA VAL A 233 -22.69 -6.23 22.46
C VAL A 233 -23.86 -6.98 23.11
N PRO A 234 -23.65 -8.07 23.84
CA PRO A 234 -24.70 -8.60 24.70
C PRO A 234 -24.93 -7.59 25.82
N ILE A 235 -26.16 -7.17 25.94
CA ILE A 235 -26.64 -6.44 27.12
C ILE A 235 -26.72 -7.49 28.23
N TYR A 236 -25.85 -7.40 29.21
CA TYR A 236 -26.05 -8.04 30.49
C TYR A 236 -26.72 -7.03 31.41
N ASP A 237 -27.94 -7.40 31.84
CA ASP A 237 -28.62 -6.80 32.95
C ASP A 237 -27.85 -7.00 34.27
#